data_33513353edf75cea8fb9e15a5a9b84b0
#
_entry.id   33513353edf75cea8fb9e15a5a9b84b0
#
_cell.length_a   1.000
_cell.length_b   1.000
_cell.length_c   1.000
_cell.angle_alpha   90.00
_cell.angle_beta   90.00
_cell.angle_gamma   90.00
#
_symmetry.space_group_name_H-M   'P 1'
#
loop_
_entity.id
_entity.type
_entity.pdbx_description
1 polymer ?
#
loop_
_entity_poly.entity_id
_entity_poly.type
_entity_poly.pdbx_seq_one_letter_code
_entity_poly.pdbx_strand_id
1 'polypeptide(L)'
;MQLRNIKRQIFVGVLLLTSSVIWAQAPNGTGTYYQRTDGLKGAALKTAFHKVIMAPKVKSYKELWTVYRTTDRRPDGKLYDIYSNTTNYVIGSSAQGANCSSEGAAYNREHTMPKSWFNSASPMKSDAFHVMPSDGYVNNRRNNYPYGETKGETYQSNNGYSKLGKCTLPGYSGTVFEPNDEYKGDLARVYFYMATCYESQIANWNSDVMSHNPYRPYVKWQMDMLMKWAKQDPVSEKEKARNEAVYKVQGNRNPFVDYPGLEDYLWGDSVSVAFSYNHYQGGHATVVPSPDPQPGVEPQPSVTEETLLQESFAGGRGKFTVDDKSLSADMRYVWSPYKNNYVSCMKASAYVRNLNQAAESWLISPVIDLTSYTQAVLTFEQACNFLKTYKNRAKEFLSVCVSDDGGMHWRNCSVDIPHQDKWIFVSTEVDLTEFVGKQVQIAFVYKSTTACAPTWEIMNLKLTGKKTPTYIYRVTKDRTQLDVLRPMYDLSGKRVNRHHHGVVIQNGHKYLKR
;
A
#
# COMPACT_ATOMS: atom_id res chain seq x y z
N MET A 1 -53.72 -68.10 -28.31
CA MET A 1 -53.03 -67.04 -29.07
C MET A 1 -52.94 -65.79 -28.16
N GLN A 2 -51.83 -65.63 -27.40
CA GLN A 2 -51.65 -64.60 -26.42
C GLN A 2 -50.52 -63.62 -26.90
N LEU A 3 -50.90 -62.36 -27.11
CA LEU A 3 -49.99 -61.29 -27.43
C LEU A 3 -49.38 -60.72 -26.12
N ARG A 4 -48.09 -60.88 -25.98
CA ARG A 4 -47.32 -60.28 -24.87
C ARG A 4 -47.01 -58.83 -25.17
N ASN A 5 -47.50 -57.89 -24.34
CA ASN A 5 -47.15 -56.53 -24.30
C ASN A 5 -45.79 -56.35 -23.62
N ILE A 6 -44.77 -55.82 -24.33
CA ILE A 6 -43.48 -55.42 -23.79
C ILE A 6 -43.57 -53.90 -23.54
N LYS A 7 -43.65 -53.52 -22.26
CA LYS A 7 -43.48 -52.11 -21.84
C LYS A 7 -41.99 -51.77 -21.86
N ARG A 8 -41.56 -50.89 -22.78
CA ARG A 8 -40.23 -50.23 -22.73
C ARG A 8 -40.25 -49.16 -21.65
N GLN A 9 -39.53 -49.40 -20.58
CA GLN A 9 -39.18 -48.32 -19.62
C GLN A 9 -37.98 -47.53 -20.17
N ILE A 10 -38.19 -46.23 -20.45
CA ILE A 10 -37.13 -45.28 -20.80
C ILE A 10 -36.59 -44.76 -19.47
N PHE A 11 -35.35 -45.17 -19.11
CA PHE A 11 -34.59 -44.57 -18.01
C PHE A 11 -33.99 -43.26 -18.52
N VAL A 12 -34.55 -42.11 -18.11
CA VAL A 12 -33.92 -40.80 -18.28
C VAL A 12 -32.94 -40.61 -17.13
N GLY A 13 -31.68 -40.90 -17.42
CA GLY A 13 -30.58 -40.58 -16.50
C GLY A 13 -30.34 -39.05 -16.46
N VAL A 14 -30.77 -38.39 -15.41
CA VAL A 14 -30.40 -37.01 -15.14
C VAL A 14 -28.95 -37.01 -14.69
N LEU A 15 -28.04 -36.63 -15.59
CA LEU A 15 -26.63 -36.37 -15.27
C LEU A 15 -26.55 -35.05 -14.52
N LEU A 16 -26.51 -35.09 -13.20
CA LEU A 16 -26.18 -33.95 -12.36
C LEU A 16 -24.70 -33.60 -12.56
N LEU A 17 -24.42 -32.67 -13.47
CA LEU A 17 -23.11 -32.01 -13.56
C LEU A 17 -22.95 -31.12 -12.31
N THR A 18 -22.38 -31.66 -11.25
CA THR A 18 -21.82 -30.86 -10.17
C THR A 18 -20.58 -30.15 -10.72
N SER A 19 -20.73 -28.89 -11.15
CA SER A 19 -19.59 -28.02 -11.40
C SER A 19 -18.88 -27.79 -10.06
N SER A 20 -17.86 -28.62 -9.77
CA SER A 20 -16.91 -28.30 -8.73
C SER A 20 -16.19 -27.00 -9.14
N VAL A 21 -16.51 -25.91 -8.49
CA VAL A 21 -15.73 -24.67 -8.61
C VAL A 21 -14.35 -24.97 -8.03
N ILE A 22 -13.40 -25.28 -8.91
CA ILE A 22 -11.99 -25.41 -8.51
C ILE A 22 -11.51 -23.97 -8.26
N TRP A 23 -11.43 -23.60 -7.00
CA TRP A 23 -10.81 -22.35 -6.60
C TRP A 23 -9.33 -22.39 -7.00
N ALA A 24 -8.89 -21.43 -7.77
CA ALA A 24 -7.47 -21.29 -8.06
C ALA A 24 -6.68 -21.10 -6.75
N GLN A 25 -5.56 -21.79 -6.61
CA GLN A 25 -4.70 -21.75 -5.42
C GLN A 25 -3.50 -20.86 -5.69
N ALA A 26 -2.98 -20.20 -4.64
CA ALA A 26 -1.80 -19.38 -4.74
C ALA A 26 -0.56 -20.19 -5.15
N PRO A 27 0.28 -19.67 -6.07
CA PRO A 27 1.47 -20.38 -6.56
C PRO A 27 2.57 -20.54 -5.50
N ASN A 28 2.50 -19.78 -4.41
CA ASN A 28 3.44 -19.83 -3.27
C ASN A 28 3.13 -20.92 -2.24
N GLY A 29 2.21 -21.84 -2.53
CA GLY A 29 1.84 -22.94 -1.64
C GLY A 29 0.89 -22.57 -0.50
N THR A 30 0.40 -21.32 -0.42
CA THR A 30 -0.53 -20.87 0.64
C THR A 30 -2.00 -21.24 0.35
N GLY A 31 -2.27 -21.90 -0.77
CA GLY A 31 -3.63 -22.32 -1.15
C GLY A 31 -4.57 -21.13 -1.30
N THR A 32 -5.69 -21.14 -0.57
CA THR A 32 -6.69 -20.06 -0.56
C THR A 32 -6.57 -19.15 0.66
N TYR A 33 -5.47 -19.23 1.41
CA TYR A 33 -5.31 -18.47 2.66
C TYR A 33 -5.52 -16.96 2.48
N TYR A 34 -5.06 -16.40 1.35
CA TYR A 34 -5.17 -14.97 1.03
C TYR A 34 -6.27 -14.66 0.01
N GLN A 35 -7.18 -15.57 -0.30
CA GLN A 35 -8.20 -15.37 -1.34
C GLN A 35 -9.01 -14.07 -1.18
N ARG A 36 -9.26 -13.63 0.06
CA ARG A 36 -10.03 -12.41 0.34
C ARG A 36 -9.32 -11.11 -0.04
N THR A 37 -8.06 -11.18 -0.45
CA THR A 37 -7.27 -10.02 -0.89
C THR A 37 -7.31 -9.83 -2.41
N ASP A 38 -7.91 -10.77 -3.15
CA ASP A 38 -7.92 -10.77 -4.60
C ASP A 38 -8.67 -9.56 -5.18
N GLY A 39 -8.11 -8.95 -6.22
CA GLY A 39 -8.67 -7.79 -6.91
C GLY A 39 -8.57 -6.46 -6.15
N LEU A 40 -8.11 -6.47 -4.90
CA LEU A 40 -8.02 -5.27 -4.07
C LEU A 40 -6.67 -4.55 -4.28
N LYS A 41 -6.58 -3.28 -3.88
CA LYS A 41 -5.40 -2.42 -4.03
C LYS A 41 -5.28 -1.41 -2.90
N GLY A 42 -4.07 -0.91 -2.68
CA GLY A 42 -3.77 0.15 -1.73
C GLY A 42 -4.29 -0.09 -0.31
N ALA A 43 -5.02 0.87 0.25
CA ALA A 43 -5.53 0.79 1.62
C ALA A 43 -6.55 -0.35 1.81
N ALA A 44 -7.43 -0.58 0.83
CA ALA A 44 -8.39 -1.68 0.90
C ALA A 44 -7.68 -3.04 0.90
N LEU A 45 -6.61 -3.19 0.12
CA LEU A 45 -5.78 -4.38 0.10
C LEU A 45 -5.09 -4.60 1.45
N LYS A 46 -4.50 -3.56 2.04
CA LYS A 46 -3.88 -3.64 3.37
C LYS A 46 -4.88 -4.10 4.43
N THR A 47 -6.06 -3.49 4.47
CA THR A 47 -7.13 -3.88 5.40
C THR A 47 -7.62 -5.31 5.17
N ALA A 48 -7.64 -5.80 3.92
CA ALA A 48 -7.97 -7.19 3.63
C ALA A 48 -6.89 -8.15 4.15
N PHE A 49 -5.60 -7.84 3.97
CA PHE A 49 -4.51 -8.58 4.59
C PHE A 49 -4.60 -8.56 6.11
N HIS A 50 -4.87 -7.39 6.71
CA HIS A 50 -5.14 -7.28 8.15
C HIS A 50 -6.18 -8.29 8.62
N LYS A 51 -7.34 -8.35 7.95
CA LYS A 51 -8.44 -9.27 8.31
C LYS A 51 -8.06 -10.75 8.17
N VAL A 52 -7.08 -11.09 7.32
CA VAL A 52 -6.59 -12.46 7.15
C VAL A 52 -5.61 -12.85 8.26
N ILE A 53 -4.72 -11.92 8.66
CA ILE A 53 -3.59 -12.24 9.56
C ILE A 53 -3.76 -11.73 10.99
N MET A 54 -4.79 -10.94 11.28
CA MET A 54 -5.07 -10.41 12.62
C MET A 54 -5.39 -11.52 13.62
N ALA A 55 -5.21 -11.24 14.89
CA ALA A 55 -5.48 -12.18 16.00
C ALA A 55 -4.60 -13.45 15.97
N PRO A 56 -3.26 -13.34 15.89
CA PRO A 56 -2.37 -14.47 16.03
C PRO A 56 -2.55 -15.17 17.39
N LYS A 57 -2.49 -16.49 17.41
CA LYS A 57 -2.53 -17.28 18.65
C LYS A 57 -1.13 -17.33 19.27
N VAL A 58 -0.66 -16.19 19.73
CA VAL A 58 0.70 -16.05 20.27
C VAL A 58 0.92 -16.93 21.49
N LYS A 59 2.13 -17.43 21.65
CA LYS A 59 2.58 -18.09 22.88
C LYS A 59 2.86 -17.06 23.97
N SER A 60 2.96 -17.50 25.21
CA SER A 60 3.43 -16.61 26.26
C SER A 60 4.87 -16.17 25.99
N TYR A 61 5.25 -15.00 26.53
CA TYR A 61 6.60 -14.48 26.35
C TYR A 61 7.68 -15.47 26.82
N LYS A 62 7.40 -16.28 27.86
CA LYS A 62 8.31 -17.34 28.32
C LYS A 62 8.45 -18.48 27.32
N GLU A 63 7.37 -18.88 26.69
CA GLU A 63 7.36 -19.99 25.72
C GLU A 63 8.14 -19.67 24.43
N LEU A 64 8.41 -18.40 24.11
CA LEU A 64 9.23 -18.03 22.94
C LEU A 64 10.60 -18.71 22.94
N TRP A 65 11.16 -18.98 24.12
CA TRP A 65 12.40 -19.77 24.22
C TRP A 65 12.28 -21.17 23.58
N THR A 66 11.12 -21.79 23.70
CA THR A 66 10.85 -23.08 23.06
C THR A 66 10.52 -22.94 21.59
N VAL A 67 9.83 -21.85 21.22
CA VAL A 67 9.48 -21.54 19.83
C VAL A 67 10.73 -21.44 18.95
N TYR A 68 11.80 -20.83 19.45
CA TYR A 68 13.09 -20.70 18.71
C TYR A 68 13.72 -22.03 18.30
N ARG A 69 13.36 -23.15 18.94
CA ARG A 69 13.84 -24.49 18.53
C ARG A 69 13.41 -24.88 17.12
N THR A 70 12.31 -24.29 16.64
CA THR A 70 11.74 -24.57 15.32
C THR A 70 11.78 -23.37 14.38
N THR A 71 11.71 -22.15 14.90
CA THR A 71 11.62 -20.93 14.08
C THR A 71 12.96 -20.30 13.77
N ASP A 72 13.95 -20.45 14.65
CA ASP A 72 15.20 -19.70 14.59
C ASP A 72 16.45 -20.61 14.75
N ARG A 73 16.30 -21.87 14.35
CA ARG A 73 17.37 -22.87 14.42
C ARG A 73 18.13 -22.94 13.08
N ARG A 74 19.45 -22.77 13.13
CA ARG A 74 20.37 -22.96 12.02
C ARG A 74 20.48 -24.45 11.62
N PRO A 75 20.93 -24.77 10.39
CA PRO A 75 21.13 -26.16 9.96
C PRO A 75 22.14 -26.93 10.85
N ASP A 76 23.12 -26.25 11.44
CA ASP A 76 24.11 -26.80 12.37
C ASP A 76 23.55 -27.00 13.81
N GLY A 77 22.28 -26.71 14.03
CA GLY A 77 21.59 -26.85 15.31
C GLY A 77 21.76 -25.68 16.27
N LYS A 78 22.55 -24.68 15.90
CA LYS A 78 22.73 -23.45 16.67
C LYS A 78 21.58 -22.47 16.42
N LEU A 79 21.57 -21.39 17.21
CA LEU A 79 20.61 -20.31 17.10
C LEU A 79 21.01 -19.33 16.00
N TYR A 80 20.06 -18.86 15.20
CA TYR A 80 20.23 -17.63 14.43
C TYR A 80 20.27 -16.44 15.38
N ASP A 81 21.25 -15.56 15.17
CA ASP A 81 21.41 -14.32 15.92
C ASP A 81 21.30 -13.16 14.95
N ILE A 82 20.29 -12.31 15.11
CA ILE A 82 20.02 -11.21 14.15
C ILE A 82 20.97 -10.03 14.30
N TYR A 83 21.81 -9.99 15.37
CA TYR A 83 22.66 -8.83 15.67
C TYR A 83 24.16 -9.14 15.76
N SER A 84 24.53 -10.41 15.73
CA SER A 84 25.93 -10.82 15.75
C SER A 84 26.18 -12.06 14.89
N ASN A 85 27.30 -12.08 14.16
CA ASN A 85 27.77 -13.24 13.41
C ASN A 85 28.93 -14.01 14.10
N THR A 86 29.34 -13.56 15.27
CA THR A 86 30.43 -14.21 16.04
C THR A 86 29.90 -15.15 17.12
N THR A 87 28.57 -15.21 17.31
CA THR A 87 27.93 -16.03 18.34
C THR A 87 27.54 -17.41 17.79
N ASN A 88 27.57 -18.42 18.66
CA ASN A 88 27.21 -19.79 18.34
C ASN A 88 26.37 -20.43 19.44
N TYR A 89 25.30 -19.77 19.84
CA TYR A 89 24.46 -20.20 20.94
C TYR A 89 23.78 -21.54 20.69
N VAL A 90 23.81 -22.40 21.71
CA VAL A 90 23.01 -23.63 21.77
C VAL A 90 21.64 -23.28 22.35
N ILE A 91 20.58 -23.61 21.64
CA ILE A 91 19.23 -23.30 22.06
C ILE A 91 18.88 -24.06 23.37
N GLY A 92 18.47 -23.29 24.40
CA GLY A 92 18.13 -23.85 25.71
C GLY A 92 19.34 -24.10 26.61
N SER A 93 20.54 -23.61 26.23
CA SER A 93 21.73 -23.64 27.12
C SER A 93 21.61 -22.63 28.27
N SER A 94 22.60 -22.65 29.16
CA SER A 94 22.75 -21.68 30.26
C SER A 94 22.94 -20.24 29.79
N ALA A 95 23.32 -20.03 28.53
CA ALA A 95 23.40 -18.70 27.91
C ALA A 95 22.01 -18.08 27.59
N GLN A 96 20.92 -18.85 27.72
CA GLN A 96 19.57 -18.37 27.45
C GLN A 96 19.11 -17.40 28.55
N GLY A 97 18.94 -16.11 28.19
CA GLY A 97 18.43 -15.08 29.10
C GLY A 97 19.33 -14.79 30.31
N ALA A 98 20.57 -15.22 30.25
CA ALA A 98 21.57 -14.98 31.29
C ALA A 98 22.08 -13.53 31.30
N ASN A 99 23.11 -13.23 32.09
CA ASN A 99 23.74 -11.92 32.13
C ASN A 99 24.41 -11.58 30.78
N CYS A 100 23.97 -10.50 30.16
CA CYS A 100 24.44 -10.01 28.87
C CYS A 100 25.57 -8.98 29.08
N SER A 101 26.67 -9.37 29.74
CA SER A 101 27.80 -8.48 30.09
C SER A 101 28.73 -8.15 28.92
N SER A 102 28.75 -9.02 27.90
CA SER A 102 29.54 -8.86 26.67
C SER A 102 28.88 -9.58 25.51
N GLU A 103 29.23 -9.23 24.30
CA GLU A 103 28.83 -9.99 23.10
C GLU A 103 29.37 -11.42 23.18
N GLY A 104 28.53 -12.40 22.89
CA GLY A 104 28.84 -13.83 23.03
C GLY A 104 28.53 -14.43 24.40
N ALA A 105 28.18 -13.62 25.43
CA ALA A 105 27.90 -14.13 26.78
C ALA A 105 26.53 -14.81 26.88
N ALA A 106 25.49 -14.19 26.33
CA ALA A 106 24.13 -14.71 26.41
C ALA A 106 23.27 -14.19 25.26
N TYR A 107 22.24 -14.97 24.89
CA TYR A 107 21.22 -14.53 23.94
C TYR A 107 19.90 -14.19 24.62
N ASN A 108 19.15 -13.28 24.01
CA ASN A 108 17.89 -12.79 24.53
C ASN A 108 16.80 -12.80 23.45
N ARG A 109 15.59 -12.42 23.86
CA ARG A 109 14.42 -12.22 23.00
C ARG A 109 14.38 -10.74 22.61
N GLU A 110 14.76 -10.46 21.39
CA GLU A 110 14.73 -9.12 20.86
C GLU A 110 13.33 -8.75 20.35
N HIS A 111 12.82 -7.63 20.79
CA HIS A 111 11.67 -6.98 20.17
C HIS A 111 12.16 -6.10 19.03
N THR A 112 12.19 -6.60 17.80
CA THR A 112 12.67 -5.86 16.61
C THR A 112 11.93 -4.53 16.47
N MET A 113 10.65 -4.48 16.77
CA MET A 113 9.91 -3.26 17.10
C MET A 113 9.85 -3.09 18.62
N PRO A 114 10.46 -2.05 19.20
CA PRO A 114 10.56 -1.90 20.64
C PRO A 114 9.22 -2.00 21.36
N LYS A 115 9.15 -2.85 22.37
CA LYS A 115 7.91 -3.07 23.13
C LYS A 115 7.37 -1.82 23.83
N SER A 116 8.23 -0.85 24.09
CA SER A 116 7.83 0.45 24.65
C SER A 116 6.92 1.24 23.71
N TRP A 117 7.04 1.05 22.39
CA TRP A 117 6.22 1.78 21.43
C TRP A 117 4.73 1.42 21.53
N PHE A 118 4.43 0.18 21.94
CA PHE A 118 3.07 -0.32 22.16
C PHE A 118 2.78 -0.67 23.63
N ASN A 119 3.49 -0.03 24.58
CA ASN A 119 3.30 -0.20 26.04
C ASN A 119 3.37 -1.66 26.51
N SER A 120 4.20 -2.49 25.87
CA SER A 120 4.32 -3.93 26.14
C SER A 120 2.98 -4.69 26.08
N ALA A 121 2.02 -4.20 25.30
CA ALA A 121 0.70 -4.81 25.19
C ALA A 121 0.76 -6.15 24.42
N SER A 122 -0.14 -7.06 24.81
CA SER A 122 -0.38 -8.30 24.08
C SER A 122 -1.42 -8.06 22.97
N PRO A 123 -1.38 -8.81 21.85
CA PRO A 123 -0.50 -9.97 21.59
C PRO A 123 0.91 -9.59 21.11
N MET A 124 1.18 -8.31 20.75
CA MET A 124 2.45 -7.85 20.19
C MET A 124 3.68 -8.29 20.99
N LYS A 125 3.59 -8.22 22.34
CA LYS A 125 4.71 -8.55 23.24
C LYS A 125 5.32 -9.94 23.02
N SER A 126 4.57 -10.88 22.47
CA SER A 126 5.02 -12.25 22.27
C SER A 126 4.72 -12.79 20.87
N ASP A 127 4.47 -11.92 19.91
CA ASP A 127 4.32 -12.29 18.51
C ASP A 127 5.69 -12.73 17.93
N ALA A 128 5.78 -14.01 17.55
CA ALA A 128 7.01 -14.63 17.10
C ALA A 128 7.55 -14.07 15.78
N PHE A 129 6.75 -13.34 14.99
CA PHE A 129 7.27 -12.69 13.79
C PHE A 129 8.26 -11.59 14.14
N HIS A 130 7.99 -10.79 15.17
CA HIS A 130 8.87 -9.67 15.49
C HIS A 130 9.70 -9.89 16.78
N VAL A 131 9.42 -10.92 17.58
CA VAL A 131 10.27 -11.25 18.72
C VAL A 131 11.24 -12.35 18.30
N MET A 132 12.47 -11.94 18.02
CA MET A 132 13.51 -12.78 17.44
C MET A 132 14.68 -12.96 18.44
N PRO A 133 15.48 -14.04 18.32
CA PRO A 133 16.65 -14.19 19.16
C PRO A 133 17.80 -13.29 18.68
N SER A 134 18.51 -12.70 19.62
CA SER A 134 19.71 -11.92 19.38
C SER A 134 20.71 -12.04 20.52
N ASP A 135 21.96 -11.71 20.26
CA ASP A 135 22.93 -11.46 21.33
C ASP A 135 22.37 -10.43 22.32
N GLY A 136 22.42 -10.77 23.61
CA GLY A 136 21.79 -9.96 24.64
C GLY A 136 22.53 -8.66 24.93
N TYR A 137 23.85 -8.63 24.76
CA TYR A 137 24.63 -7.41 24.93
C TYR A 137 24.39 -6.42 23.78
N VAL A 138 24.40 -6.90 22.55
CA VAL A 138 24.09 -6.06 21.37
C VAL A 138 22.65 -5.54 21.43
N ASN A 139 21.70 -6.39 21.84
CA ASN A 139 20.32 -6.00 22.12
C ASN A 139 20.24 -4.86 23.16
N ASN A 140 20.98 -4.98 24.27
CA ASN A 140 21.06 -3.91 25.28
C ASN A 140 21.63 -2.60 24.70
N ARG A 141 22.60 -2.67 23.79
CA ARG A 141 23.14 -1.51 23.10
C ARG A 141 22.14 -0.89 22.13
N ARG A 142 21.37 -1.72 21.41
CA ARG A 142 20.30 -1.28 20.53
C ARG A 142 19.23 -0.52 21.32
N ASN A 143 18.89 -0.94 22.51
CA ASN A 143 17.88 -0.32 23.35
C ASN A 143 16.54 -0.14 22.59
N ASN A 144 15.92 1.06 22.65
CA ASN A 144 14.68 1.39 21.93
C ASN A 144 14.92 2.27 20.68
N TYR A 145 16.17 2.40 20.24
CA TYR A 145 16.48 3.19 19.07
C TYR A 145 15.82 2.60 17.82
N PRO A 146 15.27 3.44 16.93
CA PRO A 146 14.75 2.95 15.67
C PRO A 146 15.85 2.36 14.79
N TYR A 147 15.46 1.54 13.83
CA TYR A 147 16.38 1.13 12.77
C TYR A 147 16.69 2.29 11.84
N GLY A 148 17.92 2.33 11.34
CA GLY A 148 18.41 3.35 10.42
C GLY A 148 19.78 3.01 9.89
N GLU A 149 20.35 3.86 9.04
CA GLU A 149 21.73 3.74 8.54
C GLU A 149 22.63 4.71 9.29
N THR A 150 23.83 4.25 9.72
CA THR A 150 24.77 5.03 10.53
C THR A 150 26.21 4.68 10.20
N LYS A 151 27.14 5.56 10.58
CA LYS A 151 28.59 5.25 10.54
C LYS A 151 29.05 4.37 11.70
N GLY A 152 28.20 4.18 12.73
CA GLY A 152 28.51 3.36 13.90
C GLY A 152 29.48 4.00 14.88
N GLU A 153 29.48 5.34 14.97
CA GLU A 153 30.39 6.11 15.81
C GLU A 153 30.17 5.94 17.31
N THR A 154 28.98 5.45 17.72
CA THR A 154 28.66 5.24 19.13
C THR A 154 29.01 3.81 19.58
N TYR A 155 28.70 2.80 18.74
CA TYR A 155 28.99 1.40 19.02
C TYR A 155 28.96 0.59 17.74
N GLN A 156 29.83 -0.43 17.70
CA GLN A 156 29.79 -1.49 16.69
C GLN A 156 29.90 -2.84 17.40
N SER A 157 29.10 -3.81 16.97
CA SER A 157 29.28 -5.20 17.40
C SER A 157 30.53 -5.80 16.78
N ASN A 158 30.92 -6.98 17.21
CA ASN A 158 32.09 -7.67 16.69
C ASN A 158 32.07 -7.71 15.14
N ASN A 159 33.21 -7.48 14.52
CA ASN A 159 33.37 -7.35 13.05
C ASN A 159 32.51 -6.22 12.42
N GLY A 160 31.96 -5.28 13.20
CA GLY A 160 31.10 -4.22 12.68
C GLY A 160 29.77 -4.72 12.11
N TYR A 161 29.33 -5.90 12.55
CA TYR A 161 28.14 -6.56 12.02
C TYR A 161 26.85 -5.75 12.24
N SER A 162 26.68 -5.20 13.45
CA SER A 162 25.63 -4.23 13.76
C SER A 162 26.24 -2.94 14.29
N LYS A 163 25.56 -1.82 14.09
CA LYS A 163 26.10 -0.48 14.39
C LYS A 163 25.09 0.40 15.12
N LEU A 164 25.55 1.30 15.96
CA LEU A 164 24.76 2.32 16.64
C LEU A 164 25.43 3.68 16.44
N GLY A 165 24.68 4.70 16.09
CA GLY A 165 25.20 6.05 15.91
C GLY A 165 24.15 7.01 15.36
N LYS A 166 24.58 8.18 14.92
CA LYS A 166 23.69 9.16 14.30
C LYS A 166 23.19 8.66 12.94
N CYS A 167 21.93 8.94 12.67
CA CYS A 167 21.31 8.61 11.39
C CYS A 167 21.99 9.40 10.26
N THR A 168 22.34 8.71 9.18
CA THR A 168 22.91 9.30 7.96
C THR A 168 21.85 9.55 6.88
N LEU A 169 20.64 9.02 7.08
CA LEU A 169 19.55 9.20 6.13
C LEU A 169 18.93 10.62 6.27
N PRO A 170 18.51 11.23 5.15
CA PRO A 170 17.80 12.50 5.21
C PRO A 170 16.45 12.38 5.93
N GLY A 171 16.08 13.41 6.69
CA GLY A 171 14.80 13.48 7.38
C GLY A 171 14.80 13.04 8.86
N TYR A 172 15.95 12.54 9.36
CA TYR A 172 16.13 12.20 10.77
C TYR A 172 17.57 12.45 11.22
N SER A 173 17.75 13.02 12.40
CA SER A 173 19.08 13.34 12.97
C SER A 173 19.34 12.66 14.32
N GLY A 174 18.41 11.81 14.77
CA GLY A 174 18.51 11.05 16.01
C GLY A 174 19.52 9.90 15.93
N THR A 175 19.65 9.17 17.03
CA THR A 175 20.43 7.94 17.08
C THR A 175 19.61 6.78 16.51
N VAL A 176 20.25 5.95 15.70
CA VAL A 176 19.65 4.76 15.06
C VAL A 176 20.53 3.53 15.24
N PHE A 177 19.91 2.37 15.16
CA PHE A 177 20.62 1.10 15.12
C PHE A 177 20.55 0.54 13.69
N GLU A 178 21.70 0.19 13.12
CA GLU A 178 21.82 -0.42 11.81
C GLU A 178 22.15 -1.90 11.97
N PRO A 179 21.22 -2.81 11.61
CA PRO A 179 21.50 -4.24 11.53
C PRO A 179 22.37 -4.54 10.32
N ASN A 180 22.92 -5.76 10.25
CA ASN A 180 23.66 -6.21 9.07
C ASN A 180 22.78 -6.26 7.83
N ASP A 181 23.41 -6.13 6.66
CA ASP A 181 22.73 -6.10 5.37
C ASP A 181 21.89 -7.36 5.11
N GLU A 182 22.33 -8.54 5.60
CA GLU A 182 21.61 -9.81 5.45
C GLU A 182 20.33 -9.95 6.30
N TYR A 183 20.01 -8.96 7.15
CA TYR A 183 18.78 -8.90 7.93
C TYR A 183 17.98 -7.64 7.67
N LYS A 184 18.45 -6.71 6.84
CA LYS A 184 17.75 -5.47 6.55
C LYS A 184 16.39 -5.72 5.92
N GLY A 185 16.31 -6.59 4.93
CA GLY A 185 15.06 -6.99 4.30
C GLY A 185 14.16 -7.79 5.22
N ASP A 186 14.72 -8.77 5.96
CA ASP A 186 13.98 -9.55 6.97
C ASP A 186 13.25 -8.61 7.94
N LEU A 187 13.98 -7.62 8.50
CA LEU A 187 13.45 -6.67 9.47
C LEU A 187 12.45 -5.67 8.86
N ALA A 188 12.68 -5.26 7.61
CA ALA A 188 11.72 -4.43 6.88
C ALA A 188 10.38 -5.17 6.71
N ARG A 189 10.40 -6.43 6.27
CA ARG A 189 9.21 -7.27 6.13
C ARG A 189 8.51 -7.56 7.46
N VAL A 190 9.27 -7.61 8.55
CA VAL A 190 8.69 -7.67 9.92
C VAL A 190 7.97 -6.38 10.27
N TYR A 191 8.53 -5.21 9.96
CA TYR A 191 7.87 -3.92 10.19
C TYR A 191 6.59 -3.79 9.35
N PHE A 192 6.61 -4.21 8.09
CA PHE A 192 5.42 -4.25 7.23
C PHE A 192 4.35 -5.21 7.78
N TYR A 193 4.77 -6.38 8.30
CA TYR A 193 3.87 -7.30 8.98
C TYR A 193 3.21 -6.64 10.20
N MET A 194 3.99 -6.00 11.08
CA MET A 194 3.46 -5.32 12.26
C MET A 194 2.48 -4.21 11.88
N ALA A 195 2.81 -3.44 10.83
CA ALA A 195 1.95 -2.40 10.26
C ALA A 195 0.61 -2.94 9.75
N THR A 196 0.60 -4.16 9.24
CA THR A 196 -0.57 -4.80 8.64
C THR A 196 -1.35 -5.63 9.66
N CYS A 197 -0.69 -6.49 10.41
CA CYS A 197 -1.32 -7.34 11.43
C CYS A 197 -2.02 -6.51 12.52
N TYR A 198 -1.43 -5.39 12.90
CA TYR A 198 -1.92 -4.51 13.97
C TYR A 198 -2.49 -3.18 13.46
N GLU A 199 -3.04 -3.16 12.25
CA GLU A 199 -3.58 -1.96 11.60
C GLU A 199 -4.53 -1.17 12.50
N SER A 200 -5.41 -1.84 13.24
CA SER A 200 -6.38 -1.20 14.13
C SER A 200 -5.76 -0.55 15.39
N GLN A 201 -4.49 -0.84 15.70
CA GLN A 201 -3.83 -0.40 16.92
C GLN A 201 -2.62 0.49 16.67
N ILE A 202 -1.94 0.30 15.52
CA ILE A 202 -0.62 0.88 15.24
C ILE A 202 -0.60 2.41 15.24
N ALA A 203 -1.71 3.06 14.89
CA ALA A 203 -1.84 4.51 14.95
C ALA A 203 -1.72 5.09 16.37
N ASN A 204 -1.91 4.26 17.41
CA ASN A 204 -1.79 4.66 18.81
C ASN A 204 -0.41 4.36 19.43
N TRP A 205 0.51 3.77 18.65
CA TRP A 205 1.86 3.49 19.14
C TRP A 205 2.72 4.75 19.12
N ASN A 206 3.66 4.83 20.08
CA ASN A 206 4.40 6.06 20.33
C ASN A 206 5.90 5.88 20.10
N SER A 207 6.42 6.55 19.07
CA SER A 207 7.85 6.65 18.73
C SER A 207 8.06 7.74 17.70
N ASP A 208 9.27 8.28 17.59
CA ASP A 208 9.66 9.29 16.60
C ASP A 208 9.49 8.84 15.14
N VAL A 209 9.36 7.53 14.93
CA VAL A 209 9.17 6.96 13.58
C VAL A 209 7.72 6.64 13.26
N MET A 210 6.79 6.84 14.19
CA MET A 210 5.38 6.59 13.98
C MET A 210 4.68 7.84 13.43
N SER A 211 3.90 7.67 12.36
CA SER A 211 3.12 8.75 11.74
C SER A 211 1.72 8.91 12.35
N HIS A 212 1.31 7.99 13.23
CA HIS A 212 -0.04 7.85 13.78
C HIS A 212 -1.14 7.64 12.73
N ASN A 213 -0.77 7.21 11.53
CA ASN A 213 -1.69 6.85 10.44
C ASN A 213 -1.79 5.33 10.31
N PRO A 214 -2.98 4.70 10.40
CA PRO A 214 -3.10 3.26 10.34
C PRO A 214 -2.74 2.66 8.98
N TYR A 215 -2.87 3.42 7.88
CA TYR A 215 -2.50 2.97 6.55
C TYR A 215 -1.00 3.14 6.29
N ARG A 216 -0.44 4.32 6.57
CA ARG A 216 0.99 4.65 6.43
C ARG A 216 1.60 4.91 7.81
N PRO A 217 1.85 3.85 8.62
CA PRO A 217 2.12 4.01 10.04
C PRO A 217 3.50 4.59 10.36
N TYR A 218 4.43 4.59 9.41
CA TYR A 218 5.78 5.11 9.59
C TYR A 218 5.94 6.47 8.91
N VAL A 219 6.73 7.35 9.54
CA VAL A 219 7.15 8.62 8.92
C VAL A 219 7.94 8.35 7.62
N LYS A 220 7.96 9.34 6.73
CA LYS A 220 8.47 9.15 5.37
C LYS A 220 9.88 8.55 5.30
N TRP A 221 10.84 9.08 6.05
CA TRP A 221 12.23 8.60 5.98
C TRP A 221 12.35 7.13 6.39
N GLN A 222 11.60 6.72 7.42
CA GLN A 222 11.57 5.33 7.91
C GLN A 222 10.93 4.41 6.86
N MET A 223 9.81 4.84 6.26
CA MET A 223 9.15 4.05 5.21
C MET A 223 10.04 3.89 3.99
N ASP A 224 10.65 4.98 3.50
CA ASP A 224 11.55 4.95 2.34
C ASP A 224 12.75 4.00 2.58
N MET A 225 13.31 4.02 3.77
CA MET A 225 14.39 3.12 4.17
C MET A 225 13.93 1.65 4.19
N LEU A 226 12.79 1.36 4.81
CA LEU A 226 12.26 -0.02 4.86
C LEU A 226 11.96 -0.55 3.46
N MET A 227 11.37 0.26 2.58
CA MET A 227 11.14 -0.09 1.17
C MET A 227 12.46 -0.37 0.42
N LYS A 228 13.48 0.47 0.67
CA LYS A 228 14.84 0.25 0.12
C LYS A 228 15.44 -1.06 0.63
N TRP A 229 15.38 -1.31 1.92
CA TRP A 229 15.94 -2.51 2.54
C TRP A 229 15.29 -3.80 2.05
N ALA A 230 13.95 -3.81 1.91
CA ALA A 230 13.23 -4.97 1.36
C ALA A 230 13.67 -5.32 -0.07
N LYS A 231 14.04 -4.30 -0.87
CA LYS A 231 14.57 -4.49 -2.24
C LYS A 231 16.02 -4.96 -2.26
N GLN A 232 16.84 -4.46 -1.33
CA GLN A 232 18.28 -4.78 -1.24
C GLN A 232 18.54 -6.17 -0.69
N ASP A 233 17.69 -6.65 0.20
CA ASP A 233 17.77 -7.96 0.83
C ASP A 233 16.47 -8.74 0.55
N PRO A 234 16.41 -9.45 -0.60
CA PRO A 234 15.23 -10.21 -1.01
C PRO A 234 14.91 -11.38 -0.07
N VAL A 235 13.65 -11.84 -0.12
CA VAL A 235 13.20 -12.97 0.71
C VAL A 235 14.09 -14.21 0.53
N SER A 236 14.69 -14.64 1.61
CA SER A 236 15.57 -15.81 1.67
C SER A 236 14.82 -17.10 1.98
N GLU A 237 15.43 -18.25 1.72
CA GLU A 237 14.89 -19.56 2.13
C GLU A 237 14.81 -19.67 3.67
N LYS A 238 15.70 -18.99 4.41
CA LYS A 238 15.63 -18.85 5.87
C LYS A 238 14.33 -18.19 6.31
N GLU A 239 13.96 -17.07 5.67
CA GLU A 239 12.69 -16.38 5.98
C GLU A 239 11.45 -17.20 5.63
N LYS A 240 11.45 -17.89 4.47
CA LYS A 240 10.34 -18.78 4.08
C LYS A 240 10.17 -19.90 5.10
N ALA A 241 11.25 -20.55 5.49
CA ALA A 241 11.24 -21.60 6.51
C ALA A 241 10.75 -21.07 7.86
N ARG A 242 11.19 -19.86 8.25
CA ARG A 242 10.74 -19.20 9.47
C ARG A 242 9.26 -18.86 9.43
N ASN A 243 8.78 -18.29 8.32
CA ASN A 243 7.36 -17.95 8.12
C ASN A 243 6.47 -19.19 8.29
N GLU A 244 6.86 -20.31 7.69
CA GLU A 244 6.16 -21.59 7.82
C GLU A 244 6.20 -22.14 9.26
N ALA A 245 7.33 -22.03 9.94
CA ALA A 245 7.48 -22.47 11.31
C ALA A 245 6.64 -21.63 12.29
N VAL A 246 6.63 -20.31 12.12
CA VAL A 246 5.78 -19.40 12.92
C VAL A 246 4.30 -19.63 12.64
N TYR A 247 3.91 -19.88 11.38
CA TYR A 247 2.53 -20.24 11.03
C TYR A 247 2.05 -21.47 11.82
N LYS A 248 2.87 -22.52 11.92
CA LYS A 248 2.56 -23.71 12.72
C LYS A 248 2.39 -23.41 14.21
N VAL A 249 3.07 -22.37 14.72
CA VAL A 249 3.03 -21.99 16.13
C VAL A 249 1.83 -21.12 16.47
N GLN A 250 1.56 -20.08 15.67
CA GLN A 250 0.58 -19.03 16.01
C GLN A 250 -0.56 -18.85 15.00
N GLY A 251 -0.56 -19.62 13.90
CA GLY A 251 -1.71 -19.75 12.98
C GLY A 251 -1.88 -18.63 11.97
N ASN A 252 -0.98 -17.64 11.94
CA ASN A 252 -0.95 -16.62 10.92
C ASN A 252 0.40 -16.57 10.21
N ARG A 253 0.45 -15.88 9.07
CA ARG A 253 1.62 -15.80 8.18
C ARG A 253 2.07 -14.36 8.00
N ASN A 254 3.34 -14.16 7.66
CA ASN A 254 3.81 -12.87 7.17
C ASN A 254 3.59 -12.78 5.65
N PRO A 255 2.63 -11.97 5.17
CA PRO A 255 2.32 -11.89 3.74
C PRO A 255 3.45 -11.28 2.90
N PHE A 256 4.35 -10.50 3.50
CA PHE A 256 5.50 -9.91 2.82
C PHE A 256 6.62 -10.92 2.55
N VAL A 257 6.59 -12.07 3.21
CA VAL A 257 7.43 -13.23 2.90
C VAL A 257 6.75 -14.13 1.86
N ASP A 258 5.44 -14.32 1.96
CA ASP A 258 4.66 -15.13 1.02
C ASP A 258 4.55 -14.47 -0.37
N TYR A 259 4.52 -13.14 -0.41
CA TYR A 259 4.43 -12.31 -1.62
C TYR A 259 5.55 -11.26 -1.62
N PRO A 260 6.79 -11.61 -1.99
CA PRO A 260 7.92 -10.68 -2.04
C PRO A 260 7.62 -9.47 -2.94
N GLY A 261 7.74 -8.25 -2.41
CA GLY A 261 7.36 -7.01 -3.11
C GLY A 261 5.90 -6.58 -2.90
N LEU A 262 5.15 -7.25 -2.01
CA LEU A 262 3.80 -6.84 -1.63
C LEU A 262 3.75 -5.40 -1.10
N GLU A 263 4.82 -4.92 -0.48
CA GLU A 263 4.94 -3.56 0.01
C GLU A 263 4.73 -2.50 -1.07
N ASP A 264 5.11 -2.81 -2.32
CA ASP A 264 4.86 -1.89 -3.44
C ASP A 264 3.37 -1.77 -3.78
N TYR A 265 2.56 -2.82 -3.60
CA TYR A 265 1.11 -2.78 -3.76
C TYR A 265 0.40 -2.02 -2.63
N LEU A 266 1.03 -1.93 -1.45
CA LEU A 266 0.43 -1.25 -0.31
C LEU A 266 0.89 0.21 -0.20
N TRP A 267 2.16 0.51 -0.49
CA TRP A 267 2.76 1.82 -0.21
C TRP A 267 3.68 2.36 -1.30
N GLY A 268 4.04 1.53 -2.30
CA GLY A 268 4.98 1.87 -3.36
C GLY A 268 4.33 2.10 -4.72
N ASP A 269 5.07 1.79 -5.78
CA ASP A 269 4.71 2.14 -7.15
C ASP A 269 3.52 1.33 -7.70
N SER A 270 3.19 0.18 -7.08
CA SER A 270 2.08 -0.69 -7.49
C SER A 270 0.79 -0.46 -6.68
N VAL A 271 0.68 0.63 -5.92
CA VAL A 271 -0.47 0.89 -5.03
C VAL A 271 -1.81 0.98 -5.76
N SER A 272 -1.80 1.35 -7.03
CA SER A 272 -3.00 1.41 -7.89
C SER A 272 -3.28 0.10 -8.65
N VAL A 273 -2.37 -0.88 -8.57
CA VAL A 273 -2.50 -2.17 -9.26
C VAL A 273 -3.33 -3.12 -8.41
N ALA A 274 -4.32 -3.78 -9.03
CA ALA A 274 -5.08 -4.81 -8.35
C ALA A 274 -4.19 -6.02 -8.02
N PHE A 275 -4.21 -6.43 -6.77
CA PHE A 275 -3.46 -7.58 -6.31
C PHE A 275 -4.16 -8.87 -6.72
N SER A 276 -3.40 -9.87 -7.15
CA SER A 276 -3.95 -11.21 -7.39
C SER A 276 -3.19 -12.24 -6.57
N TYR A 277 -3.88 -12.87 -5.63
CA TYR A 277 -3.26 -13.83 -4.71
C TYR A 277 -2.79 -15.10 -5.42
N ASN A 278 -3.43 -15.49 -6.52
CA ASN A 278 -3.16 -16.71 -7.27
C ASN A 278 -2.41 -16.51 -8.59
N HIS A 279 -2.24 -15.24 -9.03
CA HIS A 279 -1.46 -14.86 -10.22
C HIS A 279 -0.39 -13.80 -9.88
N TYR A 280 0.08 -13.78 -8.64
CA TYR A 280 1.09 -12.85 -8.20
C TYR A 280 2.42 -13.03 -8.96
N GLN A 281 2.95 -11.96 -9.54
CA GLN A 281 4.19 -11.96 -10.33
C GLN A 281 5.33 -11.15 -9.72
N GLY A 282 5.19 -10.76 -8.46
CA GLY A 282 6.15 -9.91 -7.75
C GLY A 282 5.77 -8.42 -7.79
N GLY A 283 6.09 -7.69 -6.72
CA GLY A 283 5.89 -6.24 -6.60
C GLY A 283 6.97 -5.41 -7.30
N HIS A 284 8.12 -6.01 -7.54
CA HIS A 284 9.16 -5.41 -8.35
C HIS A 284 8.94 -5.87 -9.79
N ALA A 285 8.39 -5.01 -10.63
CA ALA A 285 8.64 -5.09 -12.04
C ALA A 285 10.15 -4.88 -12.23
N THR A 286 10.94 -5.94 -12.00
CA THR A 286 12.20 -6.06 -12.70
C THR A 286 11.80 -5.99 -14.16
N VAL A 287 12.21 -4.93 -14.84
CA VAL A 287 12.44 -4.99 -16.28
C VAL A 287 13.45 -6.13 -16.42
N VAL A 288 12.95 -7.36 -16.50
CA VAL A 288 13.74 -8.48 -17.02
C VAL A 288 14.12 -8.00 -18.41
N PRO A 289 15.41 -7.87 -18.76
CA PRO A 289 15.77 -7.70 -20.15
C PRO A 289 15.05 -8.84 -20.87
N SER A 290 14.14 -8.49 -21.76
CA SER A 290 13.39 -9.46 -22.57
C SER A 290 14.42 -10.44 -23.15
N PRO A 291 14.29 -11.76 -22.96
CA PRO A 291 15.01 -12.68 -23.81
C PRO A 291 14.68 -12.31 -25.25
N ASP A 292 15.69 -12.33 -26.11
CA ASP A 292 15.58 -12.03 -27.53
C ASP A 292 14.22 -12.49 -28.09
N PRO A 293 13.49 -11.61 -28.79
CA PRO A 293 12.12 -11.90 -29.19
C PRO A 293 12.07 -13.14 -30.05
N GLN A 294 11.41 -14.17 -29.55
CA GLN A 294 10.95 -15.25 -30.43
C GLN A 294 9.99 -14.64 -31.47
N PRO A 295 10.15 -14.93 -32.76
CA PRO A 295 9.28 -14.37 -33.80
C PRO A 295 7.84 -14.91 -33.60
N GLY A 296 6.89 -14.02 -33.30
CA GLY A 296 5.46 -14.34 -33.36
C GLY A 296 4.56 -13.90 -32.21
N VAL A 297 5.04 -13.22 -31.16
CA VAL A 297 4.18 -12.64 -30.12
C VAL A 297 4.14 -11.12 -30.27
N GLU A 298 2.98 -10.59 -30.69
CA GLU A 298 2.74 -9.14 -30.76
C GLU A 298 2.81 -8.51 -29.35
N PRO A 299 3.55 -7.41 -29.13
CA PRO A 299 3.55 -6.71 -27.85
C PRO A 299 2.17 -6.09 -27.61
N GLN A 300 1.53 -6.42 -26.50
CA GLN A 300 0.32 -5.73 -26.04
C GLN A 300 0.64 -4.27 -25.66
N PRO A 301 -0.25 -3.31 -25.95
CA PRO A 301 -0.05 -1.90 -25.66
C PRO A 301 0.07 -1.65 -24.15
N SER A 302 1.17 -1.07 -23.72
CA SER A 302 1.34 -0.63 -22.34
C SER A 302 0.52 0.66 -22.11
N VAL A 303 -0.42 0.60 -21.16
CA VAL A 303 -1.16 1.78 -20.70
C VAL A 303 -0.23 2.64 -19.85
N THR A 304 0.00 3.89 -20.25
CA THR A 304 0.77 4.85 -19.46
C THR A 304 -0.13 5.56 -18.46
N GLU A 305 0.28 5.58 -17.20
CA GLU A 305 -0.36 6.36 -16.14
C GLU A 305 0.43 7.65 -15.91
N GLU A 306 -0.25 8.80 -15.91
CA GLU A 306 0.34 10.11 -15.70
C GLU A 306 -0.26 10.78 -14.46
N THR A 307 0.56 11.51 -13.71
CA THR A 307 0.09 12.35 -12.61
C THR A 307 -0.33 13.71 -13.16
N LEU A 308 -1.62 14.04 -13.00
CA LEU A 308 -2.27 15.24 -13.55
C LEU A 308 -2.31 16.39 -12.56
N LEU A 309 -2.47 16.05 -11.28
CA LEU A 309 -2.45 17.00 -10.17
C LEU A 309 -1.84 16.29 -8.97
N GLN A 310 -0.95 16.99 -8.27
CA GLN A 310 -0.41 16.53 -6.99
C GLN A 310 -0.26 17.72 -6.06
N GLU A 311 -0.79 17.61 -4.83
CA GLU A 311 -0.69 18.63 -3.81
C GLU A 311 -0.59 17.97 -2.42
N SER A 312 0.49 18.25 -1.73
CA SER A 312 0.70 17.76 -0.36
C SER A 312 0.07 18.65 0.70
N PHE A 313 -0.20 19.91 0.36
CA PHE A 313 -0.59 20.99 1.25
C PHE A 313 0.47 21.34 2.33
N ALA A 314 1.69 20.83 2.22
CA ALA A 314 2.76 21.11 3.17
C ALA A 314 3.22 22.58 3.16
N GLY A 315 3.11 23.24 2.01
CA GLY A 315 3.46 24.65 1.79
C GLY A 315 2.27 25.61 1.79
N GLY A 316 1.07 25.15 2.10
CA GLY A 316 -0.17 25.92 2.04
C GLY A 316 -1.18 25.31 1.07
N ARG A 317 -2.06 26.13 0.51
CA ARG A 317 -3.14 25.67 -0.39
C ARG A 317 -2.67 25.31 -1.82
N GLY A 318 -1.41 25.52 -2.14
CA GLY A 318 -0.88 25.29 -3.48
C GLY A 318 -1.61 26.11 -4.54
N LYS A 319 -2.01 25.45 -5.64
CA LYS A 319 -2.77 26.05 -6.75
C LYS A 319 -4.29 26.07 -6.51
N PHE A 320 -4.76 25.59 -5.37
CA PHE A 320 -6.19 25.62 -5.04
C PHE A 320 -6.67 27.02 -4.69
N THR A 321 -7.93 27.30 -4.97
CA THR A 321 -8.63 28.53 -4.60
C THR A 321 -9.66 28.24 -3.52
N VAL A 322 -9.94 29.21 -2.67
CA VAL A 322 -11.02 29.14 -1.68
C VAL A 322 -12.14 30.07 -2.13
N ASP A 323 -13.36 29.55 -2.13
CA ASP A 323 -14.58 30.27 -2.43
C ASP A 323 -15.52 30.16 -1.22
N ASP A 324 -15.55 31.22 -0.41
CA ASP A 324 -16.41 31.33 0.77
C ASP A 324 -17.82 31.76 0.33
N LYS A 325 -18.74 30.80 0.18
CA LYS A 325 -20.13 31.07 -0.25
C LYS A 325 -20.94 31.80 0.83
N SER A 326 -20.70 31.45 2.10
CA SER A 326 -21.27 32.16 3.24
C SER A 326 -20.38 32.02 4.47
N LEU A 327 -20.15 33.12 5.18
CA LEU A 327 -19.46 33.16 6.46
C LEU A 327 -20.32 33.91 7.48
N SER A 328 -20.32 33.45 8.72
CA SER A 328 -20.91 34.25 9.82
C SER A 328 -20.04 35.48 10.09
N ALA A 329 -20.62 36.51 10.70
CA ALA A 329 -19.94 37.79 10.95
C ALA A 329 -18.65 37.68 11.77
N ASP A 330 -18.52 36.64 12.59
CA ASP A 330 -17.35 36.39 13.43
C ASP A 330 -16.22 35.61 12.70
N MET A 331 -16.43 35.22 11.43
CA MET A 331 -15.50 34.42 10.65
C MET A 331 -14.80 35.25 9.56
N ARG A 332 -13.54 34.91 9.30
CA ARG A 332 -12.77 35.48 8.18
C ARG A 332 -12.47 34.46 7.09
N TYR A 333 -12.49 33.18 7.42
CA TYR A 333 -12.24 32.04 6.53
C TYR A 333 -12.72 30.76 7.18
N VAL A 334 -12.89 29.72 6.37
CA VAL A 334 -13.11 28.33 6.79
C VAL A 334 -11.85 27.51 6.53
N TRP A 335 -11.35 27.54 5.30
CA TRP A 335 -10.16 26.81 4.89
C TRP A 335 -8.87 27.56 5.21
N SER A 336 -7.96 26.91 5.88
CA SER A 336 -6.61 27.44 6.16
C SER A 336 -5.56 26.35 6.12
N PRO A 337 -4.31 26.66 5.75
CA PRO A 337 -3.20 25.76 5.97
C PRO A 337 -3.03 25.48 7.46
N TYR A 338 -2.81 24.23 7.80
CA TYR A 338 -2.53 23.80 9.16
C TYR A 338 -1.26 22.95 9.19
N LYS A 339 -0.38 23.23 10.15
CA LYS A 339 0.87 22.49 10.33
C LYS A 339 1.16 22.34 11.81
N ASN A 340 1.55 21.13 12.20
CA ASN A 340 2.18 20.83 13.48
C ASN A 340 3.39 19.91 13.25
N ASN A 341 3.95 19.33 14.31
CA ASN A 341 5.11 18.45 14.19
C ASN A 341 4.84 17.15 13.43
N TYR A 342 3.57 16.79 13.20
CA TYR A 342 3.15 15.49 12.65
C TYR A 342 2.40 15.59 11.33
N VAL A 343 1.70 16.71 11.10
CA VAL A 343 0.77 16.87 9.99
C VAL A 343 0.93 18.24 9.34
N SER A 344 0.92 18.26 8.01
CA SER A 344 0.71 19.47 7.20
C SER A 344 -0.45 19.21 6.25
N CYS A 345 -1.50 20.02 6.33
CA CYS A 345 -2.75 19.79 5.60
C CYS A 345 -3.49 21.11 5.32
N MET A 346 -4.52 21.04 4.46
CA MET A 346 -5.58 22.04 4.46
C MET A 346 -6.65 21.64 5.47
N LYS A 347 -6.99 22.57 6.36
CA LYS A 347 -7.99 22.40 7.41
C LYS A 347 -9.16 23.32 7.21
N ALA A 348 -10.37 22.74 7.21
CA ALA A 348 -11.62 23.45 7.29
C ALA A 348 -12.20 23.38 8.70
N SER A 349 -12.58 24.52 9.26
CA SER A 349 -13.26 24.59 10.55
C SER A 349 -14.08 25.88 10.64
N ALA A 350 -15.27 25.79 11.21
CA ALA A 350 -16.12 26.91 11.54
C ALA A 350 -16.41 26.99 13.05
N TYR A 351 -15.43 26.58 13.88
CA TYR A 351 -15.46 26.72 15.33
C TYR A 351 -14.62 27.91 15.76
N VAL A 352 -15.29 29.00 16.17
CA VAL A 352 -14.66 30.28 16.50
C VAL A 352 -15.15 30.75 17.86
N ARG A 353 -14.26 31.24 18.72
CA ARG A 353 -14.55 31.74 20.08
C ARG A 353 -15.42 30.78 20.91
N ASN A 354 -15.09 29.48 20.83
CA ASN A 354 -15.79 28.40 21.53
C ASN A 354 -17.25 28.17 21.09
N LEU A 355 -17.64 28.66 19.91
CA LEU A 355 -18.96 28.49 19.33
C LEU A 355 -18.90 27.93 17.92
N ASN A 356 -19.83 27.06 17.60
CA ASN A 356 -20.06 26.64 16.23
C ASN A 356 -20.67 27.79 15.42
N GLN A 357 -20.18 28.03 14.23
CA GLN A 357 -20.66 29.04 13.30
C GLN A 357 -21.25 28.38 12.07
N ALA A 358 -22.29 29.00 11.49
CA ALA A 358 -22.82 28.58 10.20
C ALA A 358 -21.91 29.13 9.08
N ALA A 359 -21.49 28.25 8.18
CA ALA A 359 -20.65 28.62 7.04
C ALA A 359 -20.79 27.61 5.89
N GLU A 360 -20.51 28.09 4.67
CA GLU A 360 -20.28 27.27 3.50
C GLU A 360 -19.06 27.78 2.76
N SER A 361 -18.07 26.91 2.53
CA SER A 361 -16.81 27.27 1.89
C SER A 361 -16.24 26.11 1.10
N TRP A 362 -15.70 26.41 -0.06
CA TRP A 362 -15.26 25.47 -1.08
C TRP A 362 -13.76 25.63 -1.33
N LEU A 363 -12.99 24.53 -1.28
CA LEU A 363 -11.60 24.49 -1.70
C LEU A 363 -11.54 23.84 -3.08
N ILE A 364 -11.24 24.64 -4.12
CA ILE A 364 -11.42 24.30 -5.53
C ILE A 364 -10.05 24.13 -6.21
N SER A 365 -9.88 23.03 -6.92
CA SER A 365 -8.68 22.75 -7.72
C SER A 365 -8.54 23.69 -8.93
N PRO A 366 -7.34 23.83 -9.51
CA PRO A 366 -7.22 24.33 -10.86
C PRO A 366 -8.00 23.44 -11.86
N VAL A 367 -8.23 23.95 -13.07
CA VAL A 367 -8.79 23.15 -14.17
C VAL A 367 -7.80 22.04 -14.53
N ILE A 368 -8.32 20.84 -14.71
CA ILE A 368 -7.57 19.63 -15.01
C ILE A 368 -8.09 19.09 -16.34
N ASP A 369 -7.19 18.84 -17.28
CA ASP A 369 -7.55 18.33 -18.61
C ASP A 369 -7.55 16.80 -18.63
N LEU A 370 -8.74 16.19 -18.75
CA LEU A 370 -8.93 14.75 -18.90
C LEU A 370 -9.29 14.33 -20.33
N THR A 371 -9.18 15.23 -21.32
CA THR A 371 -9.66 15.00 -22.69
C THR A 371 -8.98 13.83 -23.41
N SER A 372 -7.72 13.54 -23.09
CA SER A 372 -6.94 12.45 -23.70
C SER A 372 -6.82 11.19 -22.84
N TYR A 373 -7.58 11.10 -21.75
CA TYR A 373 -7.49 9.99 -20.81
C TYR A 373 -8.69 9.04 -20.95
N THR A 374 -8.50 7.78 -20.57
CA THR A 374 -9.52 6.72 -20.57
C THR A 374 -9.92 6.31 -19.16
N GLN A 375 -9.10 6.66 -18.16
CA GLN A 375 -9.38 6.52 -16.74
C GLN A 375 -8.79 7.70 -15.99
N ALA A 376 -9.44 8.10 -14.90
CA ALA A 376 -8.93 9.12 -13.99
C ALA A 376 -9.32 8.74 -12.55
N VAL A 377 -8.34 8.83 -11.62
CA VAL A 377 -8.53 8.48 -10.21
C VAL A 377 -7.91 9.55 -9.34
N LEU A 378 -8.73 10.10 -8.43
CA LEU A 378 -8.30 11.03 -7.39
C LEU A 378 -8.05 10.25 -6.10
N THR A 379 -6.90 10.43 -5.48
CA THR A 379 -6.58 9.93 -4.15
C THR A 379 -6.20 11.08 -3.23
N PHE A 380 -6.58 11.01 -1.97
CA PHE A 380 -6.18 11.96 -0.94
C PHE A 380 -6.34 11.33 0.45
N GLU A 381 -5.69 11.91 1.44
CA GLU A 381 -5.86 11.51 2.83
C GLU A 381 -6.73 12.52 3.56
N GLN A 382 -7.66 12.05 4.39
CA GLN A 382 -8.56 12.91 5.14
C GLN A 382 -8.76 12.44 6.59
N ALA A 383 -8.97 13.41 7.47
CA ALA A 383 -9.41 13.19 8.85
C ALA A 383 -10.57 14.14 9.17
N CYS A 384 -11.56 13.66 9.92
CA CYS A 384 -12.67 14.47 10.37
C CYS A 384 -12.93 14.27 11.85
N ASN A 385 -13.24 15.38 12.55
CA ASN A 385 -13.55 15.36 13.97
C ASN A 385 -14.71 16.31 14.30
N PHE A 386 -15.25 16.19 15.50
CA PHE A 386 -16.32 17.05 16.06
C PHE A 386 -17.69 16.93 15.35
N LEU A 387 -17.96 15.84 14.67
CA LEU A 387 -19.32 15.53 14.17
C LEU A 387 -20.29 15.18 15.31
N LYS A 388 -19.79 14.67 16.44
CA LYS A 388 -20.60 14.32 17.63
C LYS A 388 -21.81 13.43 17.28
N THR A 389 -23.03 13.95 17.50
CA THR A 389 -24.30 13.25 17.18
C THR A 389 -24.62 13.20 15.68
N TYR A 390 -23.89 13.95 14.85
CA TYR A 390 -24.12 14.04 13.39
C TYR A 390 -23.25 13.07 12.57
N LYS A 391 -22.59 12.09 13.20
CA LYS A 391 -21.68 11.14 12.52
C LYS A 391 -22.30 10.45 11.31
N ASN A 392 -23.53 9.99 11.43
CA ASN A 392 -24.26 9.32 10.33
C ASN A 392 -24.75 10.32 9.25
N ARG A 393 -24.56 11.61 9.46
CA ARG A 393 -24.94 12.70 8.56
C ARG A 393 -23.74 13.51 8.07
N ALA A 394 -22.54 12.93 8.15
CA ALA A 394 -21.29 13.62 7.77
C ALA A 394 -21.34 14.20 6.35
N LYS A 395 -21.99 13.50 5.41
CA LYS A 395 -22.15 13.93 4.00
C LYS A 395 -23.01 15.17 3.82
N GLU A 396 -23.75 15.61 4.83
CA GLU A 396 -24.48 16.89 4.80
C GLU A 396 -23.57 18.09 5.04
N PHE A 397 -22.42 17.85 5.68
CA PHE A 397 -21.46 18.87 6.05
C PHE A 397 -20.20 18.85 5.14
N LEU A 398 -19.82 17.67 4.67
CA LEU A 398 -18.55 17.47 3.96
C LEU A 398 -18.80 16.66 2.69
N SER A 399 -18.36 17.16 1.55
CA SER A 399 -18.48 16.45 0.28
C SER A 399 -17.34 16.79 -0.69
N VAL A 400 -17.09 15.88 -1.62
CA VAL A 400 -16.21 16.09 -2.77
C VAL A 400 -17.09 16.19 -4.01
N CYS A 401 -16.91 17.26 -4.78
CA CYS A 401 -17.70 17.53 -5.97
C CYS A 401 -16.79 17.71 -7.18
N VAL A 402 -17.30 17.43 -8.37
CA VAL A 402 -16.65 17.66 -9.65
C VAL A 402 -17.55 18.47 -10.57
N SER A 403 -16.97 19.47 -11.23
CA SER A 403 -17.57 20.22 -12.32
C SER A 403 -16.85 19.93 -13.63
N ASP A 404 -17.58 19.76 -14.72
CA ASP A 404 -17.10 19.60 -16.09
C ASP A 404 -17.56 20.72 -17.04
N ASP A 405 -18.03 21.82 -16.46
CA ASP A 405 -18.56 22.99 -17.17
C ASP A 405 -18.01 24.34 -16.64
N GLY A 406 -16.80 24.31 -16.06
CA GLY A 406 -16.13 25.50 -15.54
C GLY A 406 -16.69 26.02 -14.23
N GLY A 407 -17.31 25.17 -13.40
CA GLY A 407 -17.81 25.52 -12.09
C GLY A 407 -19.28 26.00 -12.07
N MET A 408 -19.99 25.92 -13.21
CA MET A 408 -21.40 26.30 -13.26
C MET A 408 -22.30 25.28 -12.56
N HIS A 409 -22.02 23.98 -12.76
CA HIS A 409 -22.71 22.90 -12.09
C HIS A 409 -21.72 21.94 -11.45
N TRP A 410 -22.08 21.41 -10.28
CA TRP A 410 -21.24 20.51 -9.50
C TRP A 410 -21.97 19.21 -9.18
N ARG A 411 -21.31 18.08 -9.39
CA ARG A 411 -21.83 16.74 -9.09
C ARG A 411 -21.08 16.17 -7.89
N ASN A 412 -21.83 15.66 -6.90
CA ASN A 412 -21.25 15.00 -5.72
C ASN A 412 -20.64 13.65 -6.11
N CYS A 413 -19.41 13.43 -5.67
CA CYS A 413 -18.77 12.11 -5.72
C CYS A 413 -19.16 11.28 -4.50
N SER A 414 -19.21 9.95 -4.68
CA SER A 414 -19.43 9.04 -3.56
C SER A 414 -18.14 8.91 -2.75
N VAL A 415 -18.09 9.56 -1.60
CA VAL A 415 -16.93 9.55 -0.68
C VAL A 415 -17.40 9.18 0.72
N ASP A 416 -16.64 8.29 1.38
CA ASP A 416 -16.85 8.00 2.78
C ASP A 416 -16.06 9.00 3.63
N ILE A 417 -16.79 9.78 4.44
CA ILE A 417 -16.19 10.74 5.36
C ILE A 417 -15.86 10.02 6.67
N PRO A 418 -14.61 10.08 7.18
CA PRO A 418 -14.26 9.50 8.45
C PRO A 418 -15.03 10.20 9.60
N HIS A 419 -15.61 9.41 10.50
CA HIS A 419 -16.55 9.94 11.52
C HIS A 419 -16.29 9.41 12.93
N GLN A 420 -15.05 8.98 13.20
CA GLN A 420 -14.70 8.34 14.47
C GLN A 420 -14.35 9.33 15.60
N ASP A 421 -14.46 10.66 15.39
CA ASP A 421 -14.01 11.72 16.31
C ASP A 421 -12.58 11.52 16.80
N LYS A 422 -11.69 11.10 15.91
CA LYS A 422 -10.26 10.92 16.12
C LYS A 422 -9.51 11.54 14.96
N TRP A 423 -8.34 12.08 15.25
CA TRP A 423 -7.41 12.60 14.22
C TRP A 423 -6.69 11.45 13.51
N ILE A 424 -7.45 10.57 12.88
CA ILE A 424 -6.94 9.45 12.10
C ILE A 424 -7.18 9.78 10.64
N PHE A 425 -6.09 9.98 9.90
CA PHE A 425 -6.15 10.16 8.45
C PHE A 425 -6.45 8.83 7.78
N VAL A 426 -7.43 8.83 6.90
CA VAL A 426 -7.80 7.69 6.06
C VAL A 426 -7.53 8.05 4.60
N SER A 427 -6.94 7.11 3.86
CA SER A 427 -6.80 7.25 2.42
C SER A 427 -8.16 7.08 1.76
N THR A 428 -8.46 7.97 0.83
CA THR A 428 -9.73 8.01 0.10
C THR A 428 -9.41 8.01 -1.39
N GLU A 429 -10.14 7.18 -2.13
CA GLU A 429 -10.06 7.08 -3.58
C GLU A 429 -11.42 7.46 -4.18
N VAL A 430 -11.39 8.27 -5.25
CA VAL A 430 -12.57 8.69 -6.01
C VAL A 430 -12.32 8.37 -7.47
N ASP A 431 -13.15 7.51 -8.04
CA ASP A 431 -13.13 7.23 -9.47
C ASP A 431 -13.77 8.41 -10.23
N LEU A 432 -12.98 9.03 -11.10
CA LEU A 432 -13.38 10.14 -11.97
C LEU A 432 -13.48 9.72 -13.45
N THR A 433 -13.53 8.43 -13.71
CA THR A 433 -13.57 7.88 -15.08
C THR A 433 -14.81 8.34 -15.86
N GLU A 434 -15.91 8.66 -15.20
CA GLU A 434 -17.10 9.25 -15.86
C GLU A 434 -16.86 10.65 -16.46
N PHE A 435 -15.79 11.33 -16.03
CA PHE A 435 -15.41 12.68 -16.47
C PHE A 435 -14.31 12.70 -17.54
N VAL A 436 -13.79 11.54 -17.96
CA VAL A 436 -12.77 11.50 -19.03
C VAL A 436 -13.32 12.06 -20.33
N GLY A 437 -12.43 12.62 -21.15
CA GLY A 437 -12.83 13.35 -22.36
C GLY A 437 -13.23 14.81 -22.13
N LYS A 438 -13.10 15.32 -20.88
CA LYS A 438 -13.51 16.67 -20.49
C LYS A 438 -12.42 17.40 -19.72
N GLN A 439 -12.59 18.70 -19.56
CA GLN A 439 -11.85 19.49 -18.57
C GLN A 439 -12.70 19.56 -17.29
N VAL A 440 -12.06 19.35 -16.13
CA VAL A 440 -12.76 19.28 -14.86
C VAL A 440 -12.12 20.15 -13.78
N GLN A 441 -12.91 20.50 -12.78
CA GLN A 441 -12.45 21.02 -11.50
C GLN A 441 -13.00 20.15 -10.38
N ILE A 442 -12.22 20.00 -9.31
CA ILE A 442 -12.57 19.24 -8.11
C ILE A 442 -12.76 20.22 -6.96
N ALA A 443 -13.81 20.08 -6.17
CA ALA A 443 -14.04 20.89 -5.01
C ALA A 443 -14.23 20.04 -3.75
N PHE A 444 -13.60 20.45 -2.66
CA PHE A 444 -13.86 19.98 -1.31
C PHE A 444 -14.80 20.98 -0.65
N VAL A 445 -16.01 20.55 -0.40
CA VAL A 445 -17.10 21.41 0.09
C VAL A 445 -17.27 21.20 1.59
N TYR A 446 -17.15 22.27 2.33
CA TYR A 446 -17.40 22.33 3.76
C TYR A 446 -18.68 23.13 4.05
N LYS A 447 -19.56 22.56 4.87
CA LYS A 447 -20.75 23.22 5.42
C LYS A 447 -20.79 23.03 6.93
N SER A 448 -21.38 24.00 7.61
CA SER A 448 -21.59 23.95 9.05
C SER A 448 -22.85 24.71 9.47
N THR A 449 -23.28 24.46 10.69
CA THR A 449 -24.37 25.15 11.33
C THR A 449 -23.98 25.58 12.74
N THR A 450 -24.79 26.36 13.42
CA THR A 450 -24.59 26.70 14.84
C THR A 450 -24.70 25.48 15.77
N ALA A 451 -25.32 24.39 15.30
CA ALA A 451 -25.41 23.12 16.04
C ALA A 451 -24.22 22.20 15.80
N CYS A 452 -23.64 22.23 14.59
CA CYS A 452 -22.52 21.35 14.21
C CYS A 452 -21.55 22.08 13.28
N ALA A 453 -20.29 22.18 13.70
CA ALA A 453 -19.17 22.67 12.89
C ALA A 453 -18.02 21.65 12.98
N PRO A 454 -18.00 20.64 12.11
CA PRO A 454 -16.93 19.66 12.10
C PRO A 454 -15.59 20.31 11.74
N THR A 455 -14.50 19.67 12.06
CA THR A 455 -13.18 20.01 11.50
C THR A 455 -12.80 18.93 10.51
N TRP A 456 -12.45 19.34 9.30
CA TRP A 456 -12.03 18.47 8.21
C TRP A 456 -10.63 18.81 7.76
N GLU A 457 -9.75 17.83 7.73
CA GLU A 457 -8.37 17.96 7.30
C GLU A 457 -8.11 17.08 6.09
N ILE A 458 -7.47 17.63 5.04
CA ILE A 458 -7.11 16.93 3.81
C ILE A 458 -5.64 17.17 3.47
N MET A 459 -4.94 16.11 3.00
CA MET A 459 -3.55 16.16 2.57
C MET A 459 -3.24 15.10 1.51
N ASN A 460 -2.03 15.15 0.96
CA ASN A 460 -1.48 14.15 0.03
C ASN A 460 -2.40 13.84 -1.17
N LEU A 461 -2.97 14.89 -1.75
CA LEU A 461 -3.84 14.79 -2.90
C LEU A 461 -3.04 14.44 -4.16
N LYS A 462 -3.52 13.47 -4.93
CA LYS A 462 -2.97 13.06 -6.21
C LYS A 462 -4.10 12.66 -7.16
N LEU A 463 -4.11 13.22 -8.36
CA LEU A 463 -4.95 12.77 -9.46
C LEU A 463 -4.07 12.12 -10.52
N THR A 464 -4.39 10.89 -10.88
CA THR A 464 -3.76 10.17 -11.98
C THR A 464 -4.74 9.92 -13.12
N GLY A 465 -4.22 9.83 -14.33
CA GLY A 465 -4.98 9.48 -15.52
C GLY A 465 -4.25 8.44 -16.36
N LYS A 466 -4.99 7.51 -16.96
CA LYS A 466 -4.45 6.51 -17.89
C LYS A 466 -4.82 6.85 -19.33
N LYS A 467 -3.83 6.76 -20.22
CA LYS A 467 -4.00 6.91 -21.67
C LYS A 467 -3.88 5.57 -22.36
N THR A 468 -4.74 5.33 -23.35
CA THR A 468 -4.48 4.24 -24.29
C THR A 468 -3.41 4.73 -25.28
N PRO A 469 -2.31 4.01 -25.47
CA PRO A 469 -1.28 4.41 -26.42
C PRO A 469 -1.86 4.49 -27.83
N THR A 470 -1.66 5.62 -28.49
CA THR A 470 -1.96 5.74 -29.92
C THR A 470 -0.72 5.26 -30.66
N TYR A 471 -0.70 4.02 -31.13
CA TYR A 471 0.39 3.50 -31.93
C TYR A 471 0.38 4.11 -33.31
N ILE A 472 1.47 4.77 -33.67
CA ILE A 472 1.84 5.00 -35.05
C ILE A 472 2.84 3.90 -35.40
N TYR A 473 2.40 2.88 -36.14
CA TYR A 473 3.32 1.87 -36.66
C TYR A 473 4.32 2.56 -37.60
N ARG A 474 5.57 2.62 -37.17
CA ARG A 474 6.67 2.93 -38.09
C ARG A 474 6.90 1.67 -38.91
N VAL A 475 6.48 1.64 -40.14
CA VAL A 475 6.80 0.57 -41.09
C VAL A 475 8.31 0.60 -41.29
N THR A 476 9.04 -0.23 -40.55
CA THR A 476 10.41 -0.61 -40.88
C THR A 476 10.34 -1.41 -42.21
N LYS A 477 11.39 -1.33 -42.98
CA LYS A 477 11.55 -1.72 -44.38
C LYS A 477 11.21 -3.17 -44.78
N ASP A 478 10.38 -3.87 -44.02
CA ASP A 478 9.83 -5.16 -44.44
C ASP A 478 8.50 -4.94 -45.14
N ARG A 479 8.52 -5.23 -46.46
CA ARG A 479 7.41 -5.18 -47.40
C ARG A 479 6.40 -6.28 -47.09
N THR A 480 5.69 -6.22 -45.96
CA THR A 480 4.51 -7.02 -45.66
C THR A 480 3.27 -6.15 -45.65
N GLN A 481 2.82 -5.90 -46.86
CA GLN A 481 1.50 -5.93 -47.45
C GLN A 481 0.42 -5.17 -46.66
N LEU A 482 0.29 -3.87 -46.95
CA LEU A 482 -1.05 -3.28 -47.11
C LEU A 482 -1.82 -4.22 -48.02
N ASP A 483 -2.89 -4.83 -47.53
CA ASP A 483 -3.72 -5.71 -48.36
C ASP A 483 -4.38 -4.87 -49.45
N VAL A 484 -3.83 -4.95 -50.67
CA VAL A 484 -4.29 -4.16 -51.83
C VAL A 484 -5.76 -4.42 -52.18
N LEU A 485 -6.37 -5.45 -51.65
CA LEU A 485 -7.76 -5.83 -51.86
C LEU A 485 -8.74 -5.22 -50.83
N ARG A 486 -8.23 -4.61 -49.74
CA ARG A 486 -9.08 -4.02 -48.70
C ARG A 486 -9.10 -2.49 -48.78
N PRO A 487 -10.24 -1.84 -48.45
CA PRO A 487 -10.35 -0.39 -48.49
C PRO A 487 -9.45 0.28 -47.46
N MET A 488 -8.80 1.38 -47.84
CA MET A 488 -8.01 2.27 -46.98
C MET A 488 -8.75 3.60 -46.82
N TYR A 489 -8.60 4.21 -45.66
CA TYR A 489 -9.21 5.50 -45.31
C TYR A 489 -8.14 6.46 -44.79
N ASP A 490 -8.29 7.76 -45.01
CA ASP A 490 -7.48 8.80 -44.36
C ASP A 490 -7.97 9.04 -42.90
N LEU A 491 -7.31 9.96 -42.18
CA LEU A 491 -7.68 10.30 -40.81
C LEU A 491 -9.06 10.96 -40.67
N SER A 492 -9.64 11.46 -41.79
CA SER A 492 -11.01 12.00 -41.80
C SER A 492 -12.08 10.93 -42.05
N GLY A 493 -11.68 9.67 -42.25
CA GLY A 493 -12.55 8.56 -42.61
C GLY A 493 -12.92 8.48 -44.09
N LYS A 494 -12.31 9.30 -44.95
CA LYS A 494 -12.52 9.27 -46.40
C LYS A 494 -11.72 8.13 -47.02
N ARG A 495 -12.35 7.32 -47.86
CA ARG A 495 -11.69 6.24 -48.61
C ARG A 495 -10.62 6.79 -49.57
N VAL A 496 -9.41 6.25 -49.47
CA VAL A 496 -8.27 6.63 -50.28
C VAL A 496 -7.76 5.48 -51.14
N ASN A 497 -7.07 5.83 -52.24
CA ASN A 497 -6.54 4.85 -53.17
C ASN A 497 -5.08 4.48 -52.85
N ARG A 498 -4.52 3.54 -53.65
CA ARG A 498 -3.15 3.03 -53.46
C ARG A 498 -2.04 4.08 -53.72
N HIS A 499 -2.35 5.24 -54.24
CA HIS A 499 -1.39 6.32 -54.50
C HIS A 499 -1.43 7.41 -53.42
N HIS A 500 -2.27 7.24 -52.39
CA HIS A 500 -2.33 8.19 -51.29
C HIS A 500 -1.02 8.16 -50.50
N HIS A 501 -0.45 9.33 -50.19
CA HIS A 501 0.72 9.51 -49.32
C HIS A 501 0.25 10.08 -47.98
N GLY A 502 0.82 9.61 -46.88
CA GLY A 502 0.46 10.04 -45.55
C GLY A 502 -0.09 8.91 -44.70
N VAL A 503 -0.80 9.26 -43.59
CA VAL A 503 -1.37 8.28 -42.69
C VAL A 503 -2.67 7.74 -43.27
N VAL A 504 -2.76 6.41 -43.38
CA VAL A 504 -3.97 5.69 -43.78
C VAL A 504 -4.42 4.73 -42.73
N ILE A 505 -5.73 4.48 -42.66
CA ILE A 505 -6.37 3.52 -41.79
C ILE A 505 -6.84 2.32 -42.63
N GLN A 506 -6.43 1.12 -42.27
CA GLN A 506 -6.92 -0.13 -42.84
C GLN A 506 -7.14 -1.15 -41.71
N ASN A 507 -8.30 -1.80 -41.64
CA ASN A 507 -8.68 -2.74 -40.60
C ASN A 507 -8.54 -2.18 -39.16
N GLY A 508 -8.83 -0.89 -38.96
CA GLY A 508 -8.69 -0.23 -37.67
C GLY A 508 -7.24 0.18 -37.30
N HIS A 509 -6.24 -0.14 -38.13
CA HIS A 509 -4.85 0.19 -37.88
C HIS A 509 -4.39 1.38 -38.76
N LYS A 510 -3.49 2.21 -38.21
CA LYS A 510 -2.92 3.38 -38.88
C LYS A 510 -1.56 3.01 -39.48
N TYR A 511 -1.37 3.33 -40.78
CA TYR A 511 -0.14 3.10 -41.51
C TYR A 511 0.37 4.41 -42.10
N LEU A 512 1.68 4.65 -42.07
CA LEU A 512 2.31 5.77 -42.78
C LEU A 512 2.74 5.27 -44.17
N LYS A 513 2.03 5.71 -45.19
CA LYS A 513 2.33 5.39 -46.56
C LYS A 513 3.15 6.54 -47.17
N ARG A 514 4.40 6.24 -47.55
CA ARG A 514 5.32 7.19 -48.21
C ARG A 514 5.17 7.17 -49.70
#